data_83b7c64343add5dbfdfa76515322fdfc
#
_entry.id   83b7c64343add5dbfdfa76515322fdfc
#
_cell.length_a   1.000
_cell.length_b   1.000
_cell.length_c   1.000
_cell.angle_alpha   90.00
_cell.angle_beta   90.00
_cell.angle_gamma   90.00
#
_symmetry.space_group_name_H-M   'P 1'
#
loop_
_entity.id
_entity.type
_entity.pdbx_description
1 polymer ?
#
loop_
_entity_poly.entity_id
_entity_poly.type
_entity_poly.pdbx_seq_one_letter_code
_entity_poly.pdbx_strand_id
1 'polypeptide(L)'
;MDAGHTALAMGEMAQAAEHYREATRLDPNLADAWQSLGMALVKLEQLEEAIATLQKLVQLKPRDQLAYSSLSLALGRAGKIKEAEEAAAKAKVAGWGGDPTKLQA
;
A
#
# COMPACT_ATOMS: atom_id res chain seq x y z
N MET A 1 -21.13 -18.57 1.84
CA MET A 1 -20.93 -17.12 1.77
C MET A 1 -21.73 -16.58 0.59
N ASP A 2 -22.55 -15.62 0.82
CA ASP A 2 -23.41 -15.12 -0.25
C ASP A 2 -22.82 -13.84 -0.90
N ALA A 3 -23.28 -13.57 -2.12
CA ALA A 3 -22.79 -12.45 -2.91
C ALA A 3 -23.18 -11.09 -2.31
N GLY A 4 -24.36 -11.05 -1.64
CA GLY A 4 -24.82 -9.83 -1.00
C GLY A 4 -23.91 -9.39 0.13
N HIS A 5 -23.41 -10.34 0.90
CA HIS A 5 -22.49 -10.06 1.98
C HIS A 5 -21.16 -9.51 1.45
N THR A 6 -20.64 -10.10 0.38
CA THR A 6 -19.42 -9.64 -0.26
C THR A 6 -19.61 -8.22 -0.82
N ALA A 7 -20.74 -7.95 -1.46
CA ALA A 7 -21.03 -6.64 -2.01
C ALA A 7 -21.10 -5.56 -0.91
N LEU A 8 -21.70 -5.91 0.23
CA LEU A 8 -21.78 -4.99 1.37
C LEU A 8 -20.39 -4.65 1.91
N ALA A 9 -19.54 -5.66 2.04
CA ALA A 9 -18.17 -5.46 2.53
C ALA A 9 -17.38 -4.56 1.58
N MET A 10 -17.55 -4.71 0.27
CA MET A 10 -16.88 -3.87 -0.72
C MET A 10 -17.39 -2.43 -0.65
N GLY A 11 -18.69 -2.23 -0.42
CA GLY A 11 -19.26 -0.90 -0.24
C GLY A 11 -18.69 -0.19 0.97
N GLU A 12 -18.56 -0.91 2.08
CA GLU A 12 -17.95 -0.37 3.29
C GLU A 12 -16.48 -0.02 3.07
N MET A 13 -15.77 -0.86 2.31
CA MET A 13 -14.37 -0.60 1.99
C MET A 13 -14.22 0.64 1.12
N ALA A 14 -15.14 0.86 0.17
CA ALA A 14 -15.13 2.06 -0.67
C ALA A 14 -15.35 3.32 0.16
N GLN A 15 -16.26 3.26 1.15
CA GLN A 15 -16.48 4.38 2.05
C GLN A 15 -15.24 4.65 2.91
N ALA A 16 -14.60 3.59 3.41
CA ALA A 16 -13.37 3.73 4.17
C ALA A 16 -12.27 4.38 3.33
N ALA A 17 -12.15 3.98 2.06
CA ALA A 17 -11.16 4.57 1.15
C ALA A 17 -11.39 6.08 0.99
N GLU A 18 -12.65 6.51 0.88
CA GLU A 18 -12.96 7.94 0.78
C GLU A 18 -12.55 8.70 2.04
N HIS A 19 -12.80 8.13 3.22
CA HIS A 19 -12.38 8.75 4.48
C HIS A 19 -10.86 8.86 4.56
N TYR A 20 -10.14 7.81 4.18
CA TYR A 20 -8.68 7.83 4.20
C TYR A 20 -8.11 8.80 3.15
N ARG A 21 -8.75 8.87 1.98
CA ARG A 21 -8.35 9.81 0.95
C ARG A 21 -8.44 11.25 1.45
N GLU A 22 -9.53 11.56 2.15
CA GLU A 22 -9.70 12.87 2.75
C GLU A 22 -8.64 13.12 3.84
N ALA A 23 -8.33 12.10 4.64
CA ALA A 23 -7.30 12.21 5.67
C ALA A 23 -5.93 12.54 5.06
N THR A 24 -5.57 11.90 3.93
CA THR A 24 -4.30 12.19 3.26
C THR A 24 -4.29 13.59 2.65
N ARG A 25 -5.46 14.10 2.26
CA ARG A 25 -5.56 15.45 1.72
C ARG A 25 -5.36 16.50 2.82
N LEU A 26 -5.95 16.25 3.99
CA LEU A 26 -5.87 17.19 5.12
C LEU A 26 -4.51 17.17 5.80
N ASP A 27 -3.88 16.01 5.86
CA ASP A 27 -2.56 15.86 6.48
C ASP A 27 -1.71 14.91 5.61
N PRO A 28 -1.01 15.46 4.60
CA PRO A 28 -0.23 14.62 3.68
C PRO A 28 0.94 13.88 4.32
N ASN A 29 1.30 14.21 5.55
CA ASN A 29 2.39 13.54 6.26
C ASN A 29 1.90 12.45 7.22
N LEU A 30 0.60 12.18 7.23
CA LEU A 30 0.01 11.16 8.11
C LEU A 30 0.18 9.79 7.46
N ALA A 31 1.30 9.12 7.78
CA ALA A 31 1.66 7.85 7.15
C ALA A 31 0.59 6.78 7.34
N ASP A 32 -0.04 6.72 8.52
CA ASP A 32 -1.08 5.73 8.80
C ASP A 32 -2.25 5.86 7.83
N ALA A 33 -2.61 7.09 7.44
CA ALA A 33 -3.69 7.30 6.47
C ALA A 33 -3.30 6.78 5.09
N TRP A 34 -2.05 6.98 4.67
CA TRP A 34 -1.57 6.44 3.40
C TRP A 34 -1.55 4.92 3.41
N GLN A 35 -1.11 4.30 4.52
CA GLN A 35 -1.12 2.86 4.67
C GLN A 35 -2.55 2.31 4.55
N SER A 36 -3.48 2.90 5.30
CA SER A 36 -4.87 2.45 5.30
C SER A 36 -5.53 2.63 3.94
N LEU A 37 -5.29 3.78 3.30
CA LEU A 37 -5.81 4.03 1.95
C LEU A 37 -5.27 3.02 0.96
N GLY A 38 -3.96 2.78 0.97
CA GLY A 38 -3.34 1.85 0.05
C GLY A 38 -3.91 0.45 0.18
N MET A 39 -4.09 -0.03 1.40
CA MET A 39 -4.64 -1.37 1.64
C MET A 39 -6.10 -1.45 1.23
N ALA A 40 -6.90 -0.41 1.48
CA ALA A 40 -8.29 -0.37 1.04
C ALA A 40 -8.38 -0.43 -0.49
N LEU A 41 -7.51 0.30 -1.17
CA LEU A 41 -7.48 0.31 -2.63
C LEU A 41 -7.06 -1.04 -3.22
N VAL A 42 -6.12 -1.74 -2.56
CA VAL A 42 -5.76 -3.10 -2.97
C VAL A 42 -6.97 -4.02 -2.89
N LYS A 43 -7.70 -3.96 -1.78
CA LYS A 43 -8.90 -4.80 -1.60
C LYS A 43 -9.99 -4.48 -2.61
N LEU A 44 -10.07 -3.22 -3.04
CA LEU A 44 -11.02 -2.80 -4.07
C LEU A 44 -10.52 -3.07 -5.49
N GLU A 45 -9.34 -3.65 -5.63
CA GLU A 45 -8.69 -3.93 -6.91
C GLU A 45 -8.41 -2.66 -7.74
N GLN A 46 -8.32 -1.51 -7.08
CA GLN A 46 -7.91 -0.25 -7.71
C GLN A 46 -6.39 -0.14 -7.60
N LEU A 47 -5.71 -0.98 -8.37
CA LEU A 47 -4.30 -1.28 -8.14
C LEU A 47 -3.38 -0.14 -8.54
N GLU A 48 -3.68 0.60 -9.61
CA GLU A 48 -2.82 1.71 -10.00
C GLU A 48 -2.82 2.83 -8.95
N GLU A 49 -3.99 3.15 -8.43
CA GLU A 49 -4.08 4.14 -7.35
C GLU A 49 -3.44 3.61 -6.06
N ALA A 50 -3.62 2.31 -5.78
CA ALA A 50 -2.99 1.69 -4.61
C ALA A 50 -1.47 1.80 -4.68
N ILE A 51 -0.90 1.52 -5.85
CA ILE A 51 0.55 1.60 -6.05
C ILE A 51 1.04 3.03 -5.79
N ALA A 52 0.38 4.03 -6.39
CA ALA A 52 0.77 5.42 -6.20
C ALA A 52 0.68 5.83 -4.73
N THR A 53 -0.37 5.38 -4.05
CA THR A 53 -0.58 5.66 -2.63
C THR A 53 0.52 5.05 -1.77
N LEU A 54 0.86 3.79 -2.05
CA LEU A 54 1.88 3.09 -1.27
C LEU A 54 3.30 3.57 -1.61
N GLN A 55 3.52 4.08 -2.82
CA GLN A 55 4.77 4.75 -3.15
C GLN A 55 4.95 6.01 -2.29
N LYS A 56 3.88 6.75 -2.07
CA LYS A 56 3.93 7.90 -1.16
C LYS A 56 4.23 7.45 0.26
N LEU A 57 3.66 6.33 0.68
CA LEU A 57 3.93 5.78 2.01
C LEU A 57 5.42 5.47 2.19
N VAL A 58 6.06 4.82 1.21
CA VAL A 58 7.48 4.49 1.34
C VAL A 58 8.36 5.75 1.32
N GLN A 59 7.91 6.83 0.70
CA GLN A 59 8.60 8.10 0.77
C GLN A 59 8.55 8.70 2.18
N LEU A 60 7.40 8.54 2.85
CA LEU A 60 7.23 9.03 4.23
C LEU A 60 7.92 8.13 5.25
N LYS A 61 8.02 6.84 4.96
CA LYS A 61 8.56 5.83 5.86
C LYS A 61 9.59 4.97 5.11
N PRO A 62 10.74 5.55 4.71
CA PRO A 62 11.67 4.88 3.80
C PRO A 62 12.40 3.68 4.40
N ARG A 63 12.23 3.41 5.70
CA ARG A 63 12.86 2.26 6.36
C ARG A 63 11.83 1.34 7.00
N ASP A 64 10.56 1.50 6.67
CA ASP A 64 9.49 0.72 7.27
C ASP A 64 9.22 -0.54 6.43
N GLN A 65 9.42 -1.70 7.04
CA GLN A 65 9.18 -2.98 6.39
C GLN A 65 7.75 -3.10 5.87
N LEU A 66 6.76 -2.69 6.67
CA LEU A 66 5.37 -2.82 6.28
C LEU A 66 5.05 -1.99 5.04
N ALA A 67 5.64 -0.79 4.92
CA ALA A 67 5.42 0.06 3.77
C ALA A 67 5.85 -0.64 2.47
N TYR A 68 7.05 -1.23 2.47
CA TYR A 68 7.55 -1.93 1.29
C TYR A 68 6.79 -3.23 1.02
N SER A 69 6.39 -3.96 2.08
CA SER A 69 5.60 -5.18 1.92
C SER A 69 4.25 -4.87 1.27
N SER A 70 3.61 -3.80 1.71
CA SER A 70 2.33 -3.38 1.13
C SER A 70 2.48 -2.99 -0.34
N LEU A 71 3.54 -2.25 -0.64
CA LEU A 71 3.84 -1.86 -2.03
C LEU A 71 4.10 -3.08 -2.89
N SER A 72 4.88 -4.03 -2.40
CA SER A 72 5.15 -5.28 -3.12
C SER A 72 3.87 -6.04 -3.42
N LEU A 73 2.96 -6.11 -2.44
CA LEU A 73 1.67 -6.77 -2.63
C LEU A 73 0.87 -6.11 -3.77
N ALA A 74 0.76 -4.79 -3.75
CA ALA A 74 0.02 -4.07 -4.78
C ALA A 74 0.64 -4.26 -6.17
N LEU A 75 1.97 -4.17 -6.25
CA LEU A 75 2.68 -4.37 -7.52
C LEU A 75 2.50 -5.78 -8.05
N GLY A 76 2.57 -6.79 -7.16
CA GLY A 76 2.38 -8.18 -7.57
C GLY A 76 0.98 -8.44 -8.10
N ARG A 77 -0.03 -7.87 -7.44
CA ARG A 77 -1.41 -8.01 -7.92
C ARG A 77 -1.65 -7.32 -9.25
N ALA A 78 -0.91 -6.24 -9.50
CA ALA A 78 -1.00 -5.51 -10.77
C ALA A 78 -0.20 -6.19 -11.89
N GLY A 79 0.49 -7.29 -11.59
CA GLY A 79 1.30 -7.99 -12.58
C GLY A 79 2.68 -7.40 -12.78
N LYS A 80 3.07 -6.43 -11.99
CA LYS A 80 4.39 -5.77 -12.08
C LYS A 80 5.40 -6.55 -11.25
N ILE A 81 5.73 -7.77 -11.71
CA ILE A 81 6.44 -8.76 -10.90
C ILE A 81 7.87 -8.30 -10.54
N LYS A 82 8.60 -7.73 -11.50
CA LYS A 82 9.96 -7.28 -11.25
C LYS A 82 9.99 -6.19 -10.18
N GLU A 83 9.09 -5.21 -10.30
CA GLU A 83 9.00 -4.13 -9.33
C GLU A 83 8.55 -4.67 -7.97
N ALA A 84 7.63 -5.65 -7.96
CA ALA A 84 7.19 -6.28 -6.72
C ALA A 84 8.36 -6.98 -6.01
N GLU A 85 9.23 -7.66 -6.76
CA GLU A 85 10.40 -8.32 -6.19
C GLU A 85 11.39 -7.31 -5.62
N GLU A 86 11.57 -6.18 -6.29
CA GLU A 86 12.44 -5.11 -5.78
C GLU A 86 11.90 -4.55 -4.46
N ALA A 87 10.58 -4.31 -4.38
CA ALA A 87 9.97 -3.82 -3.16
C ALA A 87 10.06 -4.87 -2.04
N ALA A 88 9.88 -6.14 -2.38
CA ALA A 88 10.01 -7.23 -1.41
C ALA A 88 11.43 -7.31 -0.85
N ALA A 89 12.45 -7.11 -1.70
CA ALA A 89 13.83 -7.09 -1.26
C ALA A 89 14.07 -5.95 -0.27
N LYS A 90 13.51 -4.78 -0.54
CA LYS A 90 13.61 -3.64 0.36
C LYS A 90 12.91 -3.91 1.69
N ALA A 91 11.76 -4.58 1.65
CA ALA A 91 11.05 -4.97 2.87
C ALA A 91 11.93 -5.89 3.73
N LYS A 92 12.59 -6.84 3.09
CA LYS A 92 13.47 -7.79 3.78
C LYS A 92 14.63 -7.07 4.47
N VAL A 93 15.28 -6.14 3.76
CA VAL A 93 16.38 -5.37 4.31
C VAL A 93 15.91 -4.51 5.50
N ALA A 94 14.75 -3.87 5.36
CA ALA A 94 14.17 -3.07 6.46
C ALA A 94 13.87 -3.94 7.68
N GLY A 95 13.38 -5.16 7.45
CA GLY A 95 13.08 -6.10 8.53
C GLY A 95 14.31 -6.56 9.29
N TRP A 96 15.49 -6.51 8.66
CA TRP A 96 16.76 -6.84 9.31
C TRP A 96 17.39 -5.62 9.99
N GLY A 97 16.75 -4.46 9.94
CA GLY A 97 17.30 -3.23 10.49
C GLY A 97 18.26 -2.51 9.56
N GLY A 98 18.37 -2.95 8.32
CA GLY A 98 19.18 -2.30 7.30
C GLY A 98 18.47 -1.10 6.69
N ASP A 99 19.16 -0.43 5.77
CA ASP A 99 18.62 0.73 5.07
C ASP A 99 18.21 0.33 3.65
N PRO A 100 16.91 0.12 3.39
CA PRO A 100 16.47 -0.31 2.07
C PRO A 100 16.68 0.75 0.98
N THR A 101 16.85 2.02 1.38
CA THR A 101 17.08 3.09 0.39
C THR A 101 18.44 2.97 -0.27
N LYS A 102 19.35 2.19 0.30
CA LYS A 102 20.69 1.96 -0.25
C LYS A 102 20.79 0.69 -1.07
N LEU A 103 19.69 -0.02 -1.22
CA LEU A 103 19.66 -1.25 -2.01
C LEU A 103 19.71 -0.89 -3.50
N GLN A 104 20.68 -1.45 -4.18
CA GLN A 104 20.83 -1.25 -5.62
C GLN A 104 19.98 -2.27 -6.36
N ALA A 105 19.25 -1.84 -7.35
CA ALA A 105 18.44 -2.72 -8.17
C ALA A 105 19.32 -3.54 -9.12
#